data_78d6b56408da0756ea294c17bbfb7d68
#
_entry.id   78d6b56408da0756ea294c17bbfb7d68
#
_cell.length_a   1.000
_cell.length_b   1.000
_cell.length_c   1.000
_cell.angle_alpha   90.00
_cell.angle_beta   90.00
_cell.angle_gamma   90.00
#
_symmetry.space_group_name_H-M   'P 1'
#
loop_
_entity.id
_entity.type
_entity.pdbx_description
1 polymer ?
#
loop_
_entity_poly.entity_id
_entity_poly.type
_entity_poly.pdbx_seq_one_letter_code
_entity_poly.pdbx_strand_id
1 'polypeptide(L)'
;VLAEAKVKLPSVLSDGMVLQRERPIKIWGTADPGENVVVTFKKKKYTAVADENGKWLVTLPAMKAGGPYELTVNEMTVKDILIGDVWLCSGQSNMELTVARVADMFGRETATYENSMVRYVKTPYGNDLHGPKEDISQMNWTALNPQVAQSYAALPYFFAIEMYNETKVPVGIINSSWGGSSI
;
A
#
# COMPACT_ATOMS: atom_id res chain seq x y z
N VAL A 1 6.93 33.76 -12.31
CA VAL A 1 6.54 32.36 -12.50
C VAL A 1 6.27 31.83 -11.12
N LEU A 2 5.00 31.75 -10.74
CA LEU A 2 4.59 31.06 -9.51
C LEU A 2 4.90 29.58 -9.73
N ALA A 3 5.80 29.04 -8.92
CA ALA A 3 6.01 27.59 -8.89
C ALA A 3 4.68 26.97 -8.42
N GLU A 4 4.10 26.16 -9.27
CA GLU A 4 2.90 25.43 -8.95
C GLU A 4 3.25 24.47 -7.80
N ALA A 5 2.69 24.75 -6.63
CA ALA A 5 2.89 23.94 -5.44
C ALA A 5 2.34 22.55 -5.73
N LYS A 6 3.22 21.58 -5.81
CA LYS A 6 2.85 20.22 -6.22
C LYS A 6 2.57 19.38 -5.01
N VAL A 7 1.28 19.17 -4.70
CA VAL A 7 0.86 18.19 -3.71
C VAL A 7 1.53 16.85 -3.98
N LYS A 8 2.10 16.24 -2.93
CA LYS A 8 2.74 14.93 -3.01
C LYS A 8 2.08 13.96 -2.04
N LEU A 9 1.87 12.75 -2.51
CA LEU A 9 1.47 11.61 -1.68
C LEU A 9 2.70 10.78 -1.32
N PRO A 10 2.74 10.15 -0.14
CA PRO A 10 3.75 9.13 0.15
C PRO A 10 3.56 7.95 -0.79
N SER A 11 4.64 7.25 -1.11
CA SER A 11 4.66 6.22 -2.14
C SER A 11 3.71 5.04 -1.85
N VAL A 12 3.38 4.80 -0.58
CA VAL A 12 2.41 3.79 -0.19
C VAL A 12 0.97 4.12 -0.61
N LEU A 13 0.65 5.42 -0.78
CA LEU A 13 -0.64 5.90 -1.28
C LEU A 13 -0.60 6.08 -2.80
N SER A 14 -0.56 4.98 -3.53
CA SER A 14 -0.42 4.93 -4.98
C SER A 14 -1.42 3.98 -5.62
N ASP A 15 -1.40 3.91 -6.95
CA ASP A 15 -2.28 3.03 -7.72
C ASP A 15 -2.20 1.58 -7.22
N GLY A 16 -3.34 0.92 -7.20
CA GLY A 16 -3.46 -0.46 -6.74
C GLY A 16 -3.47 -0.67 -5.23
N MET A 17 -3.37 0.39 -4.42
CA MET A 17 -3.33 0.27 -2.95
C MET A 17 -4.59 -0.35 -2.36
N VAL A 18 -4.45 -0.96 -1.19
CA VAL A 18 -5.56 -1.37 -0.34
C VAL A 18 -5.61 -0.46 0.89
N LEU A 19 -6.79 0.11 1.15
CA LEU A 19 -7.07 0.92 2.33
C LEU A 19 -7.83 0.08 3.37
N GLN A 20 -7.50 0.27 4.66
CA GLN A 20 -8.12 -0.51 5.74
C GLN A 20 -9.62 -0.26 5.86
N ARG A 21 -10.42 -1.33 5.80
CA ARG A 21 -11.88 -1.28 6.02
C ARG A 21 -12.25 -1.05 7.49
N GLU A 22 -13.50 -0.61 7.73
CA GLU A 22 -14.15 -0.52 9.05
C GLU A 22 -13.39 0.35 10.08
N ARG A 23 -12.48 1.19 9.60
CA ARG A 23 -11.74 2.18 10.38
C ARG A 23 -11.72 3.51 9.63
N PRO A 24 -11.60 4.65 10.33
CA PRO A 24 -11.33 5.92 9.66
C PRO A 24 -10.08 5.82 8.79
N ILE A 25 -10.20 6.21 7.52
CA ILE A 25 -9.12 6.09 6.53
C ILE A 25 -8.36 7.41 6.48
N LYS A 26 -7.08 7.38 6.75
CA LYS A 26 -6.19 8.54 6.67
C LYS A 26 -5.57 8.63 5.28
N ILE A 27 -5.67 9.81 4.65
CA ILE A 27 -4.96 10.18 3.43
C ILE A 27 -4.13 11.39 3.78
N TRP A 28 -2.81 11.33 3.51
CA TRP A 28 -1.87 12.35 3.94
C TRP A 28 -0.80 12.58 2.90
N GLY A 29 -0.05 13.66 3.04
CA GLY A 29 1.05 13.99 2.17
C GLY A 29 1.67 15.33 2.51
N THR A 30 2.39 15.88 1.53
CA THR A 30 3.01 17.19 1.63
C THR A 30 2.49 18.13 0.52
N ALA A 31 2.53 19.42 0.80
CA ALA A 31 2.18 20.51 -0.11
C ALA A 31 2.94 21.76 0.34
N ASP A 32 2.76 22.91 -0.33
CA ASP A 32 3.30 24.14 0.20
C ASP A 32 2.57 24.58 1.48
N PRO A 33 3.28 25.18 2.45
CA PRO A 33 2.64 25.69 3.67
C PRO A 33 1.47 26.64 3.35
N GLY A 34 0.32 26.32 3.98
CA GLY A 34 -0.93 27.08 3.75
C GLY A 34 -1.71 26.68 2.50
N GLU A 35 -1.23 25.72 1.72
CA GLU A 35 -1.97 25.23 0.53
C GLU A 35 -3.24 24.50 0.93
N ASN A 36 -4.33 24.79 0.20
CA ASN A 36 -5.58 24.06 0.32
C ASN A 36 -5.51 22.75 -0.48
N VAL A 37 -5.66 21.63 0.20
CA VAL A 37 -5.69 20.28 -0.39
C VAL A 37 -7.12 19.77 -0.39
N VAL A 38 -7.62 19.35 -1.56
CA VAL A 38 -8.95 18.78 -1.74
C VAL A 38 -8.80 17.31 -2.13
N VAL A 39 -9.24 16.43 -1.26
CA VAL A 39 -9.32 14.99 -1.51
C VAL A 39 -10.74 14.64 -1.92
N THR A 40 -10.92 14.05 -3.09
CA THR A 40 -12.24 13.55 -3.53
C THR A 40 -12.22 12.02 -3.56
N PHE A 41 -13.14 11.40 -2.85
CA PHE A 41 -13.33 9.96 -2.82
C PHE A 41 -14.80 9.58 -2.83
N LYS A 42 -15.22 8.67 -3.71
CA LYS A 42 -16.62 8.26 -3.88
C LYS A 42 -17.56 9.46 -4.02
N LYS A 43 -17.19 10.43 -4.85
CA LYS A 43 -17.93 11.69 -5.13
C LYS A 43 -18.08 12.64 -3.92
N LYS A 44 -17.43 12.36 -2.79
CA LYS A 44 -17.38 13.26 -1.63
C LYS A 44 -16.05 13.98 -1.57
N LYS A 45 -16.08 15.26 -1.21
CA LYS A 45 -14.90 16.11 -1.05
C LYS A 45 -14.56 16.28 0.44
N TYR A 46 -13.28 16.22 0.73
CA TYR A 46 -12.69 16.43 2.05
C TYR A 46 -11.54 17.41 1.88
N THR A 47 -11.39 18.34 2.77
CA THR A 47 -10.38 19.40 2.65
C THR A 47 -9.47 19.45 3.85
N ALA A 48 -8.21 19.80 3.61
CA ALA A 48 -7.24 20.15 4.64
C ALA A 48 -6.40 21.33 4.17
N VAL A 49 -5.76 22.01 5.08
CA VAL A 49 -4.75 23.02 4.81
C VAL A 49 -3.40 22.47 5.25
N ALA A 50 -2.40 22.57 4.40
CA ALA A 50 -1.04 22.17 4.76
C ALA A 50 -0.50 23.08 5.89
N ASP A 51 0.10 22.47 6.90
CA ASP A 51 0.68 23.18 8.03
C ASP A 51 1.96 23.95 7.65
N GLU A 52 2.59 24.60 8.63
CA GLU A 52 3.84 25.35 8.46
C GLU A 52 5.02 24.48 7.95
N ASN A 53 4.96 23.16 8.16
CA ASN A 53 5.93 22.18 7.67
C ASN A 53 5.51 21.57 6.32
N GLY A 54 4.41 22.05 5.72
CA GLY A 54 3.88 21.53 4.48
C GLY A 54 3.15 20.20 4.61
N LYS A 55 2.80 19.73 5.82
CA LYS A 55 2.10 18.46 6.06
C LYS A 55 0.60 18.66 6.06
N TRP A 56 -0.13 17.75 5.45
CA TRP A 56 -1.58 17.73 5.46
C TRP A 56 -2.12 16.32 5.72
N LEU A 57 -3.31 16.27 6.31
CA LEU A 57 -4.02 15.03 6.62
C LEU A 57 -5.52 15.22 6.42
N VAL A 58 -6.11 14.32 5.66
CA VAL A 58 -7.56 14.16 5.52
C VAL A 58 -7.97 12.82 6.12
N THR A 59 -9.06 12.80 6.87
CA THR A 59 -9.64 11.57 7.42
C THR A 59 -10.98 11.29 6.75
N LEU A 60 -11.05 10.19 6.00
CA LEU A 60 -12.29 9.68 5.43
C LEU A 60 -13.03 8.83 6.47
N PRO A 61 -14.37 8.72 6.41
CA PRO A 61 -15.13 7.86 7.32
C PRO A 61 -14.76 6.38 7.11
N ALA A 62 -15.05 5.57 8.10
CA ALA A 62 -14.97 4.12 7.99
C ALA A 62 -15.86 3.60 6.85
N MET A 63 -15.36 2.64 6.09
CA MET A 63 -16.05 2.08 4.93
C MET A 63 -15.99 0.55 4.95
N LYS A 64 -17.01 -0.08 4.34
CA LYS A 64 -17.01 -1.52 4.10
C LYS A 64 -16.07 -1.87 2.96
N ALA A 65 -15.65 -3.14 2.91
CA ALA A 65 -14.87 -3.70 1.83
C ALA A 65 -15.50 -3.45 0.46
N GLY A 66 -14.67 -3.27 -0.56
CA GLY A 66 -15.09 -3.09 -1.96
C GLY A 66 -14.03 -2.40 -2.81
N GLY A 67 -14.39 -2.08 -4.03
CA GLY A 67 -13.53 -1.49 -5.05
C GLY A 67 -13.70 -2.17 -6.40
N PRO A 68 -12.91 -1.81 -7.42
CA PRO A 68 -11.91 -0.73 -7.36
C PRO A 68 -12.54 0.68 -7.33
N TYR A 69 -11.85 1.59 -6.70
CA TYR A 69 -12.22 3.00 -6.59
C TYR A 69 -11.11 3.90 -7.13
N GLU A 70 -11.45 5.18 -7.34
CA GLU A 70 -10.51 6.25 -7.63
C GLU A 70 -10.55 7.30 -6.51
N LEU A 71 -9.39 7.91 -6.26
CA LEU A 71 -9.20 9.02 -5.33
C LEU A 71 -8.48 10.15 -6.08
N THR A 72 -8.98 11.36 -5.97
CA THR A 72 -8.27 12.53 -6.47
C THR A 72 -7.77 13.39 -5.33
N VAL A 73 -6.57 13.94 -5.47
CA VAL A 73 -5.98 14.91 -4.55
C VAL A 73 -5.55 16.10 -5.40
N ASN A 74 -6.30 17.20 -5.30
CA ASN A 74 -6.24 18.31 -6.24
C ASN A 74 -6.34 17.78 -7.69
N GLU A 75 -5.31 17.90 -8.50
CA GLU A 75 -5.28 17.41 -9.89
C GLU A 75 -4.72 15.99 -10.05
N MET A 76 -4.14 15.43 -8.98
CA MET A 76 -3.58 14.07 -8.99
C MET A 76 -4.68 13.03 -8.84
N THR A 77 -4.64 11.97 -9.63
CA THR A 77 -5.57 10.83 -9.52
C THR A 77 -4.81 9.56 -9.17
N VAL A 78 -5.28 8.86 -8.14
CA VAL A 78 -4.85 7.52 -7.74
C VAL A 78 -5.96 6.54 -8.08
N LYS A 79 -5.62 5.48 -8.79
CA LYS A 79 -6.58 4.54 -9.39
C LYS A 79 -6.49 3.14 -8.78
N ASP A 80 -7.49 2.33 -9.10
CA ASP A 80 -7.53 0.91 -8.76
C ASP A 80 -7.39 0.65 -7.25
N ILE A 81 -8.05 1.47 -6.43
CA ILE A 81 -7.99 1.41 -4.97
C ILE A 81 -9.01 0.39 -4.47
N LEU A 82 -8.57 -0.53 -3.62
CA LEU A 82 -9.45 -1.44 -2.89
C LEU A 82 -9.61 -0.99 -1.44
N ILE A 83 -10.75 -1.30 -0.84
CA ILE A 83 -10.97 -1.22 0.61
C ILE A 83 -11.07 -2.65 1.11
N GLY A 84 -10.20 -3.03 2.04
CA GLY A 84 -10.08 -4.40 2.52
C GLY A 84 -9.28 -4.49 3.82
N ASP A 85 -8.70 -5.64 4.08
CA ASP A 85 -7.82 -5.85 5.23
C ASP A 85 -6.37 -5.63 4.83
N VAL A 86 -5.68 -4.74 5.55
CA VAL A 86 -4.27 -4.43 5.32
C VAL A 86 -3.42 -5.03 6.42
N TRP A 87 -2.41 -5.82 6.02
CA TRP A 87 -1.50 -6.52 6.93
C TRP A 87 -0.07 -6.04 6.72
N LEU A 88 0.56 -5.59 7.80
CA LEU A 88 2.00 -5.32 7.84
C LEU A 88 2.72 -6.62 8.21
N CYS A 89 3.49 -7.15 7.27
CA CYS A 89 4.29 -8.36 7.44
C CYS A 89 5.75 -7.96 7.60
N SER A 90 6.30 -8.11 8.78
CA SER A 90 7.67 -7.74 9.13
C SER A 90 8.42 -8.90 9.75
N GLY A 91 9.73 -8.83 9.76
CA GLY A 91 10.63 -9.82 10.35
C GLY A 91 11.89 -10.04 9.54
N GLN A 92 12.54 -11.18 9.79
CA GLN A 92 13.80 -11.56 9.14
C GLN A 92 13.60 -12.59 8.02
N SER A 93 14.55 -13.50 7.87
CA SER A 93 14.65 -14.46 6.75
C SER A 93 13.39 -15.29 6.52
N ASN A 94 12.68 -15.75 7.55
CA ASN A 94 11.44 -16.51 7.37
C ASN A 94 10.31 -15.67 6.77
N MET A 95 10.26 -14.38 7.08
CA MET A 95 9.28 -13.44 6.52
C MET A 95 9.70 -12.88 5.16
N GLU A 96 10.94 -13.13 4.75
CA GLU A 96 11.49 -12.67 3.48
C GLU A 96 11.62 -13.78 2.43
N LEU A 97 11.71 -15.05 2.87
CA LEU A 97 11.87 -16.21 1.98
C LEU A 97 10.85 -16.17 0.86
N THR A 98 11.32 -16.10 -0.38
CA THR A 98 10.42 -15.87 -1.53
C THR A 98 9.69 -17.14 -1.97
N VAL A 99 8.57 -16.96 -2.67
CA VAL A 99 7.81 -18.06 -3.30
C VAL A 99 8.72 -18.88 -4.22
N ALA A 100 9.60 -18.24 -5.00
CA ALA A 100 10.56 -18.94 -5.85
C ALA A 100 11.45 -19.96 -5.08
N ARG A 101 11.79 -19.67 -3.84
CA ARG A 101 12.65 -20.53 -3.02
C ARG A 101 11.91 -21.73 -2.40
N VAL A 102 10.60 -21.71 -2.42
CA VAL A 102 9.74 -22.84 -1.96
C VAL A 102 9.02 -23.51 -3.14
N ALA A 103 9.40 -23.19 -4.37
CA ALA A 103 8.74 -23.68 -5.57
C ALA A 103 8.77 -25.21 -5.72
N ASP A 104 9.80 -25.89 -5.21
CA ASP A 104 9.89 -27.35 -5.22
C ASP A 104 8.73 -27.99 -4.43
N MET A 105 8.22 -27.31 -3.43
CA MET A 105 7.09 -27.78 -2.61
C MET A 105 5.73 -27.30 -3.14
N PHE A 106 5.64 -26.07 -3.63
CA PHE A 106 4.38 -25.37 -3.92
C PHE A 106 4.30 -24.80 -5.35
N GLY A 107 5.23 -25.17 -6.24
CA GLY A 107 5.35 -24.58 -7.58
C GLY A 107 4.10 -24.72 -8.45
N ARG A 108 3.33 -25.79 -8.30
CA ARG A 108 2.08 -25.96 -9.06
C ARG A 108 1.00 -24.98 -8.65
N GLU A 109 0.87 -24.72 -7.34
CA GLU A 109 -0.13 -23.82 -6.79
C GLU A 109 0.17 -22.36 -7.12
N THR A 110 1.46 -22.01 -7.14
CA THR A 110 1.90 -20.63 -7.42
C THR A 110 2.00 -20.30 -8.90
N ALA A 111 2.12 -21.29 -9.76
CA ALA A 111 2.32 -21.11 -11.21
C ALA A 111 1.10 -20.58 -11.97
N THR A 112 -0.09 -20.75 -11.42
CA THR A 112 -1.35 -20.42 -12.12
C THR A 112 -2.28 -19.52 -11.30
N TYR A 113 -1.99 -19.27 -10.02
CA TYR A 113 -2.89 -18.50 -9.18
C TYR A 113 -2.84 -17.01 -9.53
N GLU A 114 -3.99 -16.45 -9.84
CA GLU A 114 -4.18 -15.04 -10.11
C GLU A 114 -5.36 -14.49 -9.30
N ASN A 115 -5.17 -13.34 -8.65
CA ASN A 115 -6.24 -12.71 -7.88
C ASN A 115 -6.01 -11.20 -7.76
N SER A 116 -6.83 -10.43 -8.48
CA SER A 116 -6.75 -8.97 -8.44
C SER A 116 -7.23 -8.36 -7.12
N MET A 117 -7.87 -9.12 -6.23
CA MET A 117 -8.28 -8.65 -4.91
C MET A 117 -7.20 -8.84 -3.84
N VAL A 118 -6.11 -9.55 -4.15
CA VAL A 118 -4.93 -9.67 -3.30
C VAL A 118 -3.83 -8.78 -3.86
N ARG A 119 -3.37 -7.85 -3.04
CA ARG A 119 -2.36 -6.86 -3.41
C ARG A 119 -1.15 -6.98 -2.50
N TYR A 120 0.00 -6.75 -3.09
CA TYR A 120 1.27 -6.85 -2.39
C TYR A 120 2.15 -5.64 -2.71
N VAL A 121 2.79 -5.10 -1.68
CA VAL A 121 3.85 -4.10 -1.82
C VAL A 121 5.00 -4.46 -0.89
N LYS A 122 6.22 -4.34 -1.38
CA LYS A 122 7.44 -4.55 -0.58
C LYS A 122 8.12 -3.22 -0.33
N THR A 123 8.53 -2.98 0.93
CA THR A 123 9.42 -1.86 1.24
C THR A 123 10.80 -2.13 0.66
N PRO A 124 11.41 -1.16 -0.04
CA PRO A 124 12.79 -1.31 -0.51
C PRO A 124 13.75 -1.41 0.68
N TYR A 125 14.85 -2.11 0.47
CA TYR A 125 15.94 -2.15 1.45
C TYR A 125 16.62 -0.79 1.55
N GLY A 126 16.98 -0.40 2.74
CA GLY A 126 17.75 0.82 2.97
C GLY A 126 18.05 1.02 4.44
N ASN A 127 19.25 1.51 4.72
CA ASN A 127 19.67 1.94 6.04
C ASN A 127 19.74 3.46 6.06
N ASP A 128 19.17 4.08 7.09
CA ASP A 128 19.36 5.48 7.37
C ASP A 128 19.89 5.64 8.79
N LEU A 129 21.12 6.12 8.89
CA LEU A 129 21.78 6.33 10.18
C LEU A 129 21.39 7.65 10.85
N HIS A 130 20.59 8.49 10.16
CA HIS A 130 20.17 9.79 10.66
C HIS A 130 18.79 9.74 11.37
N GLY A 131 18.09 8.62 11.26
CA GLY A 131 16.80 8.42 11.93
C GLY A 131 15.68 7.91 11.02
N PRO A 132 14.45 7.80 11.55
CA PRO A 132 13.30 7.35 10.79
C PRO A 132 12.98 8.28 9.61
N LYS A 133 12.60 7.71 8.48
CA LYS A 133 12.12 8.45 7.30
C LYS A 133 10.61 8.62 7.38
N GLU A 134 10.13 9.74 6.88
CA GLU A 134 8.69 10.01 6.77
C GLU A 134 8.04 9.30 5.58
N ASP A 135 8.82 9.00 4.54
CA ASP A 135 8.38 8.25 3.38
C ASP A 135 9.49 7.33 2.86
N ILE A 136 9.08 6.24 2.22
CA ILE A 136 9.96 5.28 1.56
C ILE A 136 9.61 5.33 0.07
N SER A 137 10.53 5.81 -0.74
CA SER A 137 10.34 5.87 -2.20
C SER A 137 10.16 4.49 -2.82
N GLN A 138 9.45 4.44 -3.98
CA GLN A 138 9.33 3.25 -4.82
C GLN A 138 8.50 2.09 -4.22
N MET A 139 7.48 2.38 -3.45
CA MET A 139 6.48 1.38 -3.07
C MET A 139 5.44 1.26 -4.18
N ASN A 140 5.44 0.13 -4.89
CA ASN A 140 4.50 -0.14 -5.97
C ASN A 140 3.60 -1.32 -5.60
N TRP A 141 2.31 -1.07 -5.47
CA TRP A 141 1.32 -2.12 -5.27
C TRP A 141 1.16 -2.95 -6.54
N THR A 142 1.13 -4.25 -6.39
CA THR A 142 0.91 -5.19 -7.48
C THR A 142 -0.21 -6.15 -7.15
N ALA A 143 -1.07 -6.41 -8.12
CA ALA A 143 -2.05 -7.49 -8.02
C ALA A 143 -1.34 -8.84 -8.08
N LEU A 144 -1.88 -9.80 -7.34
CA LEU A 144 -1.33 -11.14 -7.32
C LEU A 144 -1.53 -11.84 -8.66
N ASN A 145 -0.43 -12.22 -9.30
CA ASN A 145 -0.40 -13.01 -10.53
C ASN A 145 0.88 -13.85 -10.59
N PRO A 146 0.95 -14.89 -11.44
CA PRO A 146 2.09 -15.80 -11.50
C PRO A 146 3.44 -15.14 -11.80
N GLN A 147 3.45 -14.06 -12.59
CA GLN A 147 4.69 -13.40 -13.03
C GLN A 147 5.39 -12.70 -11.87
N VAL A 148 4.63 -12.08 -10.97
CA VAL A 148 5.19 -11.33 -9.83
C VAL A 148 5.25 -12.17 -8.56
N ALA A 149 4.42 -13.21 -8.44
CA ALA A 149 4.32 -14.05 -7.25
C ALA A 149 5.67 -14.64 -6.81
N GLN A 150 6.51 -15.01 -7.77
CA GLN A 150 7.82 -15.62 -7.50
C GLN A 150 8.74 -14.72 -6.65
N SER A 151 8.57 -13.42 -6.74
CA SER A 151 9.36 -12.43 -5.97
C SER A 151 8.75 -12.09 -4.60
N TYR A 152 7.52 -12.52 -4.32
CA TYR A 152 6.86 -12.25 -3.05
C TYR A 152 7.40 -13.14 -1.94
N ALA A 153 7.34 -12.66 -0.70
CA ALA A 153 7.60 -13.49 0.46
C ALA A 153 6.53 -14.58 0.58
N ALA A 154 6.96 -15.84 0.71
CA ALA A 154 6.08 -16.99 0.64
C ALA A 154 5.03 -17.01 1.76
N LEU A 155 5.44 -16.72 3.00
CA LEU A 155 4.51 -16.75 4.14
C LEU A 155 3.40 -15.70 4.00
N PRO A 156 3.68 -14.40 3.75
CA PRO A 156 2.64 -13.42 3.46
C PRO A 156 1.80 -13.75 2.21
N TYR A 157 2.39 -14.35 1.19
CA TYR A 157 1.69 -14.78 -0.02
C TYR A 157 0.59 -15.78 0.29
N PHE A 158 0.92 -16.91 0.91
CA PHE A 158 -0.06 -17.95 1.24
C PHE A 158 -1.09 -17.44 2.27
N PHE A 159 -0.63 -16.69 3.27
CA PHE A 159 -1.52 -16.06 4.24
C PHE A 159 -2.58 -15.18 3.57
N ALA A 160 -2.19 -14.33 2.62
CA ALA A 160 -3.12 -13.44 1.94
C ALA A 160 -4.15 -14.20 1.09
N ILE A 161 -3.73 -15.29 0.45
CA ILE A 161 -4.62 -16.16 -0.33
C ILE A 161 -5.67 -16.80 0.59
N GLU A 162 -5.25 -17.39 1.70
CA GLU A 162 -6.16 -18.01 2.66
C GLU A 162 -7.14 -16.99 3.27
N MET A 163 -6.64 -15.82 3.68
CA MET A 163 -7.49 -14.74 4.19
C MET A 163 -8.55 -14.32 3.17
N TYR A 164 -8.17 -14.18 1.90
CA TYR A 164 -9.14 -13.86 0.85
C TYR A 164 -10.12 -15.02 0.61
N ASN A 165 -9.64 -16.26 0.61
CA ASN A 165 -10.50 -17.43 0.36
C ASN A 165 -11.57 -17.58 1.44
N GLU A 166 -11.23 -17.34 2.70
CA GLU A 166 -12.15 -17.43 3.83
C GLU A 166 -13.12 -16.24 3.89
N THR A 167 -12.63 -15.03 3.65
CA THR A 167 -13.42 -13.83 3.93
C THR A 167 -14.06 -13.20 2.69
N LYS A 168 -13.51 -13.45 1.50
CA LYS A 168 -13.83 -12.78 0.22
C LYS A 168 -13.66 -11.25 0.29
N VAL A 169 -12.89 -10.78 1.25
CA VAL A 169 -12.53 -9.37 1.45
C VAL A 169 -11.19 -9.11 0.77
N PRO A 170 -11.00 -7.98 0.03
CA PRO A 170 -9.71 -7.62 -0.52
C PRO A 170 -8.62 -7.61 0.55
N VAL A 171 -7.44 -8.11 0.20
CA VAL A 171 -6.29 -8.20 1.12
C VAL A 171 -5.10 -7.41 0.56
N GLY A 172 -4.55 -6.53 1.37
CA GLY A 172 -3.33 -5.80 1.09
C GLY A 172 -2.19 -6.25 2.02
N ILE A 173 -1.07 -6.65 1.43
CA ILE A 173 0.16 -6.99 2.17
C ILE A 173 1.18 -5.87 1.99
N ILE A 174 1.62 -5.31 3.09
CA ILE A 174 2.82 -4.46 3.16
C ILE A 174 3.92 -5.31 3.77
N ASN A 175 4.87 -5.76 2.94
CA ASN A 175 6.00 -6.56 3.40
C ASN A 175 7.19 -5.66 3.74
N SER A 176 7.59 -5.66 5.01
CA SER A 176 8.76 -4.95 5.53
C SER A 176 9.66 -5.93 6.28
N SER A 177 10.14 -6.93 5.55
CA SER A 177 11.06 -7.95 6.08
C SER A 177 12.44 -7.80 5.46
N TRP A 178 13.48 -8.09 6.26
CA TRP A 178 14.87 -8.07 5.82
C TRP A 178 15.68 -9.13 6.54
N GLY A 179 16.08 -10.17 5.80
CA GLY A 179 16.90 -11.26 6.32
C GLY A 179 18.28 -10.77 6.74
N GLY A 180 18.74 -11.25 7.90
CA GLY A 180 20.03 -10.85 8.46
C GLY A 180 20.06 -9.48 9.14
N SER A 181 18.92 -8.76 9.21
CA SER A 181 18.85 -7.53 10.00
C SER A 181 18.87 -7.86 11.50
N SER A 182 19.47 -6.96 12.31
CA SER A 182 19.28 -6.97 13.75
C SER A 182 17.88 -6.42 14.08
N ILE A 183 17.21 -7.05 15.02
CA ILE A 183 15.93 -6.58 15.56
C ILE A 183 16.21 -5.69 16.75
#